data_34d373b4ad69b548e0cfe04fdb14bbeb
#
_entry.id   34d373b4ad69b548e0cfe04fdb14bbeb
#
_cell.length_a   1.000
_cell.length_b   1.000
_cell.length_c   1.000
_cell.angle_alpha   90.00
_cell.angle_beta   90.00
_cell.angle_gamma   90.00
#
_symmetry.space_group_name_H-M   'P 1'
#
loop_
_entity.id
_entity.type
_entity.pdbx_description
1 polymer ?
#
loop_
_entity_poly.entity_id
_entity_poly.type
_entity_poly.pdbx_seq_one_letter_code
_entity_poly.pdbx_strand_id
1 'polypeptide(L)'
;MEKIYTSLGLMSGTSMDGIDASIIRSNGEDKYEVIFDQYFKYDEEIYKELVEIRNKINSSVDLEFNATLLDKIEKKITLFHASISKKIISDYSSNIDLIGFHGQTIFHNANEKISKQLGDANLLSGLLRKKVVYNFRENDMINGGQGAPLVPIFHQLLANQNQIKLPLCILNIGGIANITIISSKDFNDLESYDIGPGNCLMDELIRKNTEERFDNNGELAEGGKTNEIILNQAIDNFDSIKNINNLSFDVKDFNLNFVRGLSLEDGLSTLADFTASIIYRSIINSIILDKDTKLNILICGGGRKNLSLINGIQNKFQSTVKLSLIDDYKINGDFIESQAFAYLAIRSYLKKMISFPKTTNVERPCTGGILIENY
;
A
#
# COMPACT_ATOMS: atom_id res chain seq x y z
N MET A 1 23.56 -3.76 25.16
CA MET A 1 22.57 -4.45 24.29
C MET A 1 21.74 -3.39 23.59
N GLU A 2 21.53 -3.55 22.31
CA GLU A 2 20.69 -2.66 21.51
C GLU A 2 19.23 -2.78 21.95
N LYS A 3 18.54 -1.65 22.11
CA LYS A 3 17.16 -1.63 22.60
C LYS A 3 16.21 -2.12 21.52
N ILE A 4 15.39 -3.09 21.83
CA ILE A 4 14.31 -3.61 21.00
C ILE A 4 13.00 -2.97 21.48
N TYR A 5 12.19 -2.49 20.53
CA TYR A 5 10.88 -1.89 20.78
C TYR A 5 9.79 -2.82 20.27
N THR A 6 8.68 -2.87 21.01
CA THR A 6 7.47 -3.56 20.57
C THR A 6 6.48 -2.50 20.06
N SER A 7 6.07 -2.60 18.80
CA SER A 7 5.19 -1.63 18.17
C SER A 7 3.97 -2.30 17.56
N LEU A 8 2.80 -1.70 17.76
CA LEU A 8 1.55 -2.06 17.09
C LEU A 8 1.35 -1.15 15.89
N GLY A 9 1.32 -1.70 14.68
CA GLY A 9 0.99 -0.98 13.46
C GLY A 9 -0.47 -1.16 13.09
N LEU A 10 -1.11 -0.08 12.73
CA LEU A 10 -2.52 -0.03 12.33
C LEU A 10 -2.61 0.61 10.94
N MET A 11 -3.03 -0.17 9.95
CA MET A 11 -3.17 0.28 8.55
C MET A 11 -4.60 0.07 8.08
N SER A 12 -5.16 1.10 7.47
CA SER A 12 -6.40 1.02 6.70
C SER A 12 -6.11 1.36 5.25
N GLY A 13 -6.30 0.40 4.37
CA GLY A 13 -5.99 0.51 2.94
C GLY A 13 -7.07 1.26 2.15
N THR A 14 -6.84 1.38 0.84
CA THR A 14 -7.75 2.06 -0.10
C THR A 14 -9.07 1.32 -0.33
N SER A 15 -9.16 0.04 0.04
CA SER A 15 -10.40 -0.76 0.03
C SER A 15 -11.44 -0.26 1.05
N MET A 16 -11.00 0.43 2.12
CA MET A 16 -11.84 0.99 3.20
C MET A 16 -12.69 -0.04 3.94
N ASP A 17 -12.33 -1.30 3.87
CA ASP A 17 -13.11 -2.43 4.38
C ASP A 17 -12.74 -2.86 5.79
N GLY A 18 -11.59 -2.38 6.31
CA GLY A 18 -11.10 -2.77 7.63
C GLY A 18 -9.72 -2.24 7.97
N ILE A 19 -9.15 -2.84 9.00
CA ILE A 19 -7.85 -2.49 9.56
C ILE A 19 -6.99 -3.74 9.60
N ASP A 20 -5.80 -3.65 9.01
CA ASP A 20 -4.72 -4.59 9.26
C ASP A 20 -3.94 -4.13 10.50
N ALA A 21 -3.80 -5.01 11.47
CA ALA A 21 -3.09 -4.75 12.71
C ALA A 21 -1.96 -5.76 12.89
N SER A 22 -0.76 -5.26 13.15
CA SER A 22 0.43 -6.09 13.35
C SER A 22 1.21 -5.65 14.58
N ILE A 23 1.66 -6.60 15.39
CA ILE A 23 2.66 -6.35 16.43
C ILE A 23 4.00 -6.87 15.94
N ILE A 24 5.00 -6.00 15.99
CA ILE A 24 6.38 -6.36 15.69
C ILE A 24 7.30 -5.99 16.85
N ARG A 25 8.46 -6.65 16.90
CA ARG A 25 9.61 -6.27 17.70
C ARG A 25 10.76 -5.88 16.79
N SER A 26 11.35 -4.71 16.98
CA SER A 26 12.44 -4.23 16.14
C SER A 26 13.33 -3.23 16.88
N ASN A 27 14.59 -3.13 16.44
CA ASN A 27 15.51 -2.06 16.82
C ASN A 27 15.39 -0.81 15.93
N GLY A 28 14.51 -0.84 14.91
CA GLY A 28 14.36 0.21 13.90
C GLY A 28 15.48 0.24 12.85
N GLU A 29 16.30 -0.81 12.76
CA GLU A 29 17.39 -0.95 11.78
C GLU A 29 17.30 -2.29 11.04
N ASP A 30 17.93 -3.31 11.60
CA ASP A 30 18.16 -4.60 10.95
C ASP A 30 17.49 -5.79 11.62
N LYS A 31 16.90 -5.59 12.81
CA LYS A 31 16.21 -6.64 13.56
C LYS A 31 14.70 -6.43 13.52
N TYR A 32 14.02 -7.48 13.17
CA TYR A 32 12.57 -7.49 13.02
C TYR A 32 12.02 -8.89 13.31
N GLU A 33 10.93 -8.94 14.06
CA GLU A 33 10.19 -10.15 14.39
C GLU A 33 8.70 -9.82 14.43
N VAL A 34 7.90 -10.59 13.70
CA VAL A 34 6.42 -10.50 13.75
C VAL A 34 5.94 -11.29 14.96
N ILE A 35 5.12 -10.67 15.78
CA ILE A 35 4.51 -11.28 16.95
C ILE A 35 3.04 -11.62 16.69
N PHE A 36 2.36 -10.76 15.91
CA PHE A 36 0.93 -10.88 15.70
C PHE A 36 0.54 -10.18 14.41
N ASP A 37 -0.38 -10.78 13.66
CA ASP A 37 -1.04 -10.19 12.50
C ASP A 37 -2.53 -10.55 12.54
N GLN A 38 -3.41 -9.57 12.38
CA GLN A 38 -4.84 -9.81 12.25
C GLN A 38 -5.54 -8.70 11.50
N TYR A 39 -6.49 -9.09 10.62
CA TYR A 39 -7.42 -8.19 9.96
C TYR A 39 -8.70 -8.03 10.79
N PHE A 40 -9.20 -6.79 10.88
CA PHE A 40 -10.44 -6.42 11.55
C PHE A 40 -11.35 -5.69 10.57
N LYS A 41 -12.41 -6.34 10.16
CA LYS A 41 -13.37 -5.78 9.22
C LYS A 41 -14.16 -4.63 9.88
N TYR A 42 -14.32 -3.51 9.16
CA TYR A 42 -15.26 -2.47 9.56
C TYR A 42 -16.71 -2.99 9.49
N ASP A 43 -17.57 -2.45 10.36
CA ASP A 43 -19.01 -2.65 10.18
C ASP A 43 -19.52 -1.96 8.91
N GLU A 44 -20.70 -2.36 8.44
CA GLU A 44 -21.27 -1.84 7.20
C GLU A 44 -21.56 -0.33 7.24
N GLU A 45 -21.80 0.22 8.44
CA GLU A 45 -22.06 1.66 8.60
C GLU A 45 -20.78 2.46 8.37
N ILE A 46 -19.68 2.07 9.01
CA ILE A 46 -18.37 2.71 8.82
C ILE A 46 -17.93 2.61 7.35
N TYR A 47 -18.04 1.42 6.77
CA TYR A 47 -17.68 1.20 5.37
C TYR A 47 -18.45 2.13 4.42
N LYS A 48 -19.78 2.20 4.56
CA LYS A 48 -20.61 3.07 3.71
C LYS A 48 -20.29 4.55 3.88
N GLU A 49 -20.12 5.01 5.12
CA GLU A 49 -19.73 6.40 5.40
C GLU A 49 -18.36 6.75 4.79
N LEU A 50 -17.38 5.82 4.86
CA LEU A 50 -16.05 6.02 4.25
C LEU A 50 -16.12 6.10 2.73
N VAL A 51 -16.83 5.19 2.09
CA VAL A 51 -17.01 5.20 0.63
C VAL A 51 -17.76 6.46 0.18
N GLU A 52 -18.81 6.85 0.92
CA GLU A 52 -19.58 8.06 0.60
C GLU A 52 -18.72 9.32 0.69
N ILE A 53 -17.98 9.50 1.78
CA ILE A 53 -17.14 10.70 1.96
C ILE A 53 -16.00 10.71 0.95
N ARG A 54 -15.36 9.57 0.66
CA ARG A 54 -14.31 9.47 -0.35
C ARG A 54 -14.80 9.91 -1.74
N ASN A 55 -16.02 9.55 -2.09
CA ASN A 55 -16.61 9.94 -3.38
C ASN A 55 -16.92 11.45 -3.46
N LYS A 56 -17.13 12.10 -2.32
CA LYS A 56 -17.37 13.57 -2.23
C LYS A 56 -16.07 14.38 -2.30
N ILE A 57 -14.93 13.82 -1.91
CA ILE A 57 -13.66 14.54 -1.87
C ILE A 57 -12.91 14.33 -3.19
N ASN A 58 -12.88 15.34 -4.05
CA ASN A 58 -12.15 15.34 -5.34
C ASN A 58 -11.03 16.38 -5.39
N SER A 59 -11.05 17.33 -4.45
CA SER A 59 -10.07 18.42 -4.35
C SER A 59 -9.80 18.78 -2.89
N SER A 60 -8.75 19.53 -2.62
CA SER A 60 -8.46 20.06 -1.29
C SER A 60 -9.58 20.96 -0.74
N VAL A 61 -10.27 21.68 -1.62
CA VAL A 61 -11.42 22.54 -1.28
C VAL A 61 -12.58 21.68 -0.72
N ASP A 62 -12.79 20.48 -1.24
CA ASP A 62 -13.84 19.58 -0.73
C ASP A 62 -13.59 19.12 0.70
N LEU A 63 -12.32 19.10 1.15
CA LEU A 63 -11.98 18.79 2.54
C LEU A 63 -12.57 19.85 3.49
N GLU A 64 -12.48 21.13 3.11
CA GLU A 64 -13.03 22.24 3.91
C GLU A 64 -14.56 22.21 3.93
N PHE A 65 -15.20 22.03 2.77
CA PHE A 65 -16.66 21.93 2.66
C PHE A 65 -17.25 20.75 3.44
N ASN A 66 -16.52 19.66 3.58
CA ASN A 66 -16.97 18.47 4.29
C ASN A 66 -16.37 18.34 5.70
N ALA A 67 -15.71 19.37 6.25
CA ALA A 67 -14.97 19.30 7.51
C ALA A 67 -15.79 18.67 8.65
N THR A 68 -17.02 19.13 8.90
CA THR A 68 -17.89 18.60 9.97
C THR A 68 -18.19 17.10 9.78
N LEU A 69 -18.39 16.64 8.55
CA LEU A 69 -18.63 15.23 8.24
C LEU A 69 -17.35 14.41 8.42
N LEU A 70 -16.22 14.94 7.97
CA LEU A 70 -14.90 14.34 8.15
C LEU A 70 -14.57 14.15 9.63
N ASP A 71 -14.78 15.17 10.46
CA ASP A 71 -14.56 15.11 11.93
C ASP A 71 -15.42 14.02 12.59
N LYS A 72 -16.69 13.90 12.18
CA LYS A 72 -17.59 12.86 12.70
C LYS A 72 -17.09 11.46 12.35
N ILE A 73 -16.70 11.24 11.09
CA ILE A 73 -16.21 9.94 10.61
C ILE A 73 -14.84 9.64 11.22
N GLU A 74 -13.94 10.63 11.29
CA GLU A 74 -12.62 10.51 11.92
C GLU A 74 -12.72 10.02 13.37
N LYS A 75 -13.64 10.62 14.15
CA LYS A 75 -13.91 10.18 15.52
C LYS A 75 -14.40 8.74 15.57
N LYS A 76 -15.35 8.35 14.68
CA LYS A 76 -15.90 7.00 14.63
C LYS A 76 -14.80 5.98 14.32
N ILE A 77 -13.98 6.23 13.30
CA ILE A 77 -12.85 5.37 12.94
C ILE A 77 -11.86 5.26 14.08
N THR A 78 -11.51 6.38 14.72
CA THR A 78 -10.57 6.40 15.84
C THR A 78 -11.07 5.54 17.01
N LEU A 79 -12.36 5.61 17.33
CA LEU A 79 -12.96 4.78 18.37
C LEU A 79 -12.92 3.28 17.99
N PHE A 80 -13.14 2.95 16.73
CA PHE A 80 -13.01 1.58 16.26
C PHE A 80 -11.54 1.09 16.38
N HIS A 81 -10.55 1.88 15.93
CA HIS A 81 -9.13 1.57 16.13
C HIS A 81 -8.76 1.39 17.60
N ALA A 82 -9.30 2.26 18.48
CA ALA A 82 -9.08 2.16 19.92
C ALA A 82 -9.65 0.86 20.50
N SER A 83 -10.84 0.45 20.06
CA SER A 83 -11.49 -0.77 20.56
C SER A 83 -10.70 -2.03 20.21
N ILE A 84 -10.27 -2.16 18.95
CA ILE A 84 -9.46 -3.31 18.52
C ILE A 84 -8.07 -3.28 19.16
N SER A 85 -7.44 -2.10 19.27
CA SER A 85 -6.14 -1.97 19.92
C SER A 85 -6.19 -2.36 21.40
N LYS A 86 -7.26 -1.98 22.13
CA LYS A 86 -7.47 -2.45 23.52
C LYS A 86 -7.56 -3.96 23.60
N LYS A 87 -8.32 -4.58 22.69
CA LYS A 87 -8.42 -6.04 22.63
C LYS A 87 -7.05 -6.66 22.38
N ILE A 88 -6.33 -6.21 21.35
CA ILE A 88 -5.00 -6.73 21.03
C ILE A 88 -4.04 -6.56 22.22
N ILE A 89 -4.00 -5.38 22.86
CA ILE A 89 -3.12 -5.10 24.00
C ILE A 89 -3.48 -5.99 25.20
N SER A 90 -4.76 -6.26 25.43
CA SER A 90 -5.20 -7.15 26.54
C SER A 90 -4.85 -8.61 26.28
N ASP A 91 -5.01 -9.07 25.04
CA ASP A 91 -4.74 -10.45 24.65
C ASP A 91 -3.24 -10.75 24.60
N TYR A 92 -2.44 -9.72 24.28
CA TYR A 92 -0.99 -9.76 24.28
C TYR A 92 -0.45 -9.22 25.60
N SER A 93 0.03 -10.09 26.46
CA SER A 93 0.66 -9.74 27.76
C SER A 93 1.97 -8.95 27.64
N SER A 94 2.45 -8.68 26.40
CA SER A 94 3.65 -7.91 26.13
C SER A 94 3.38 -6.42 26.24
N ASN A 95 4.33 -5.66 26.82
CA ASN A 95 4.23 -4.21 26.80
C ASN A 95 4.42 -3.66 25.38
N ILE A 96 3.41 -2.96 24.85
CA ILE A 96 3.50 -2.21 23.62
C ILE A 96 4.13 -0.85 23.92
N ASP A 97 5.30 -0.55 23.34
CA ASP A 97 6.02 0.72 23.52
C ASP A 97 5.42 1.84 22.67
N LEU A 98 5.01 1.51 21.44
CA LEU A 98 4.58 2.46 20.41
C LEU A 98 3.38 1.92 19.63
N ILE A 99 2.58 2.83 19.10
CA ILE A 99 1.54 2.54 18.10
C ILE A 99 1.85 3.33 16.83
N GLY A 100 2.02 2.67 15.71
CA GLY A 100 2.08 3.29 14.39
C GLY A 100 0.68 3.39 13.82
N PHE A 101 0.13 4.59 13.76
CA PHE A 101 -1.24 4.85 13.35
C PHE A 101 -1.26 5.55 11.99
N HIS A 102 -1.49 4.78 10.93
CA HIS A 102 -1.61 5.35 9.58
C HIS A 102 -2.92 6.11 9.41
N GLY A 103 -4.02 5.57 9.97
CA GLY A 103 -5.36 6.07 9.68
C GLY A 103 -5.88 5.68 8.29
N GLN A 104 -7.01 6.27 7.87
CA GLN A 104 -7.65 6.01 6.59
C GLN A 104 -7.42 7.16 5.61
N THR A 105 -6.69 6.94 4.53
CA THR A 105 -6.49 7.96 3.50
C THR A 105 -7.80 8.28 2.77
N ILE A 106 -8.16 9.56 2.78
CA ILE A 106 -9.33 10.11 2.07
C ILE A 106 -8.90 10.94 0.87
N PHE A 107 -7.79 11.66 0.99
CA PHE A 107 -7.28 12.52 -0.07
C PHE A 107 -5.75 12.51 -0.04
N HIS A 108 -5.14 12.48 -1.22
CA HIS A 108 -3.71 12.63 -1.36
C HIS A 108 -3.40 13.37 -2.67
N ASN A 109 -2.72 14.49 -2.57
CA ASN A 109 -2.24 15.28 -3.71
C ASN A 109 -0.85 15.84 -3.40
N ALA A 110 0.16 15.22 -3.98
CA ALA A 110 1.55 15.61 -3.78
C ALA A 110 1.86 17.02 -4.30
N ASN A 111 1.22 17.44 -5.40
CA ASN A 111 1.43 18.78 -5.98
C ASN A 111 0.91 19.89 -5.05
N GLU A 112 -0.19 19.67 -4.38
CA GLU A 112 -0.74 20.58 -3.37
C GLU A 112 -0.07 20.41 -2.00
N LYS A 113 0.78 19.40 -1.83
CA LYS A 113 1.40 19.00 -0.55
C LYS A 113 0.38 18.68 0.54
N ILE A 114 -0.74 18.07 0.15
CA ILE A 114 -1.84 17.71 1.04
C ILE A 114 -2.06 16.21 1.01
N SER A 115 -2.06 15.62 2.20
CA SER A 115 -2.41 14.22 2.40
C SER A 115 -3.28 14.10 3.66
N LYS A 116 -4.56 13.80 3.49
CA LYS A 116 -5.50 13.65 4.61
C LYS A 116 -5.76 12.18 4.89
N GLN A 117 -5.26 11.73 6.03
CA GLN A 117 -5.63 10.48 6.67
C GLN A 117 -6.59 10.80 7.83
N LEU A 118 -7.75 10.13 7.86
CA LEU A 118 -8.65 10.20 8.99
C LEU A 118 -8.09 9.36 10.15
N GLY A 119 -8.05 9.95 11.31
CA GLY A 119 -7.55 9.34 12.54
C GLY A 119 -7.01 10.36 13.52
N ASP A 120 -7.66 10.49 14.68
CA ASP A 120 -7.25 11.37 15.77
C ASP A 120 -6.27 10.66 16.70
N ALA A 121 -4.99 10.94 16.51
CA ALA A 121 -3.91 10.34 17.30
C ALA A 121 -3.92 10.81 18.76
N ASN A 122 -4.42 12.01 19.07
CA ASN A 122 -4.55 12.49 20.44
C ASN A 122 -5.62 11.70 21.19
N LEU A 123 -6.79 11.51 20.56
CA LEU A 123 -7.86 10.69 21.11
C LEU A 123 -7.39 9.23 21.29
N LEU A 124 -6.72 8.66 20.30
CA LEU A 124 -6.20 7.29 20.37
C LEU A 124 -5.19 7.12 21.51
N SER A 125 -4.22 8.05 21.63
CA SER A 125 -3.21 8.05 22.69
C SER A 125 -3.84 8.13 24.08
N GLY A 126 -4.79 9.06 24.27
CA GLY A 126 -5.52 9.21 25.53
C GLY A 126 -6.33 7.99 25.93
N LEU A 127 -7.04 7.36 24.97
CA LEU A 127 -7.84 6.16 25.21
C LEU A 127 -7.02 4.92 25.55
N LEU A 128 -5.82 4.78 24.94
CA LEU A 128 -4.97 3.60 25.10
C LEU A 128 -3.87 3.79 26.16
N ARG A 129 -3.59 5.02 26.56
CA ARG A 129 -2.44 5.39 27.39
C ARG A 129 -1.13 4.84 26.79
N LYS A 130 -0.94 5.09 25.49
CA LYS A 130 0.21 4.65 24.72
C LYS A 130 0.72 5.76 23.83
N LYS A 131 2.02 5.75 23.56
CA LYS A 131 2.66 6.60 22.56
C LYS A 131 2.12 6.25 21.18
N VAL A 132 1.64 7.24 20.44
CA VAL A 132 1.14 7.08 19.07
C VAL A 132 2.01 7.88 18.12
N VAL A 133 2.49 7.25 17.08
CA VAL A 133 3.14 7.91 15.94
C VAL A 133 2.17 7.90 14.77
N TYR A 134 1.91 9.07 14.21
CA TYR A 134 0.96 9.26 13.12
C TYR A 134 1.49 10.31 12.13
N ASN A 135 0.73 10.63 11.07
CA ASN A 135 1.07 11.65 10.08
C ASN A 135 2.47 11.44 9.46
N PHE A 136 2.71 10.25 8.96
CA PHE A 136 4.02 9.84 8.43
C PHE A 136 4.43 10.56 7.15
N ARG A 137 3.47 11.11 6.40
CA ARG A 137 3.63 11.63 5.03
C ARG A 137 4.01 13.10 4.96
N GLU A 138 3.53 13.90 5.92
CA GLU A 138 3.59 15.35 5.87
C GLU A 138 5.01 15.90 5.81
N ASN A 139 5.92 15.37 6.64
CA ASN A 139 7.30 15.86 6.65
C ASN A 139 8.02 15.59 5.32
N ASP A 140 7.78 14.46 4.68
CA ASP A 140 8.28 14.16 3.35
C ASP A 140 7.76 15.17 2.31
N MET A 141 6.46 15.45 2.32
CA MET A 141 5.83 16.38 1.36
C MET A 141 6.28 17.84 1.58
N ILE A 142 6.48 18.26 2.83
CA ILE A 142 7.02 19.59 3.15
C ILE A 142 8.44 19.73 2.58
N ASN A 143 9.24 18.65 2.60
CA ASN A 143 10.60 18.61 2.07
C ASN A 143 10.67 18.28 0.57
N GLY A 144 9.58 18.44 -0.16
CA GLY A 144 9.55 18.30 -1.62
C GLY A 144 9.27 16.89 -2.12
N GLY A 145 9.06 15.92 -1.22
CA GLY A 145 8.66 14.57 -1.57
C GLY A 145 7.18 14.44 -1.90
N GLN A 146 6.81 13.26 -2.38
CA GLN A 146 5.42 12.93 -2.76
C GLN A 146 4.60 12.34 -1.61
N GLY A 147 5.20 12.07 -0.44
CA GLY A 147 4.52 11.49 0.71
C GLY A 147 4.22 10.00 0.60
N ALA A 148 4.54 9.39 -0.55
CA ALA A 148 4.35 7.97 -0.85
C ALA A 148 5.32 7.53 -1.97
N PRO A 149 5.72 6.24 -2.02
CA PRO A 149 5.50 5.20 -1.01
C PRO A 149 6.48 5.30 0.17
N LEU A 150 6.07 4.94 1.38
CA LEU A 150 6.90 4.95 2.59
C LEU A 150 7.37 3.55 3.05
N VAL A 151 6.79 2.49 2.47
CA VAL A 151 7.09 1.09 2.81
C VAL A 151 8.46 0.59 2.31
N PRO A 152 9.11 1.20 1.29
CA PRO A 152 10.36 0.69 0.71
C PRO A 152 11.47 0.38 1.70
N ILE A 153 11.65 1.21 2.74
CA ILE A 153 12.65 0.97 3.78
C ILE A 153 12.39 -0.32 4.56
N PHE A 154 11.11 -0.69 4.73
CA PHE A 154 10.72 -1.95 5.35
C PHE A 154 10.93 -3.13 4.40
N HIS A 155 10.66 -2.96 3.10
CA HIS A 155 10.98 -3.96 2.08
C HIS A 155 12.46 -4.32 2.08
N GLN A 156 13.35 -3.34 2.23
CA GLN A 156 14.79 -3.59 2.33
C GLN A 156 15.17 -4.35 3.60
N LEU A 157 14.53 -4.04 4.74
CA LEU A 157 14.70 -4.80 5.97
C LEU A 157 14.32 -6.28 5.76
N LEU A 158 13.15 -6.54 5.16
CA LEU A 158 12.69 -7.90 4.85
C LEU A 158 13.67 -8.65 3.94
N ALA A 159 14.15 -7.99 2.88
CA ALA A 159 15.10 -8.57 1.94
C ALA A 159 16.42 -8.95 2.64
N ASN A 160 16.94 -8.05 3.47
CA ASN A 160 18.19 -8.27 4.20
C ASN A 160 18.07 -9.38 5.24
N GLN A 161 16.99 -9.38 6.04
CA GLN A 161 16.78 -10.35 7.10
C GLN A 161 16.55 -11.76 6.56
N ASN A 162 15.84 -11.88 5.44
CA ASN A 162 15.58 -13.17 4.79
C ASN A 162 16.67 -13.55 3.79
N GLN A 163 17.78 -12.80 3.71
CA GLN A 163 18.91 -13.05 2.82
C GLN A 163 18.50 -13.25 1.35
N ILE A 164 17.49 -12.47 0.91
CA ILE A 164 16.99 -12.57 -0.46
C ILE A 164 18.03 -12.00 -1.41
N LYS A 165 18.31 -12.75 -2.48
CA LYS A 165 19.35 -12.38 -3.45
C LYS A 165 18.96 -11.10 -4.20
N LEU A 166 19.88 -10.14 -4.27
CA LEU A 166 19.77 -8.92 -5.04
C LEU A 166 20.31 -9.12 -6.49
N PRO A 167 19.83 -8.35 -7.49
CA PRO A 167 18.77 -7.34 -7.38
C PRO A 167 17.38 -7.97 -7.16
N LEU A 168 16.55 -7.28 -6.42
CA LEU A 168 15.22 -7.70 -6.04
C LEU A 168 14.21 -6.61 -6.39
N CYS A 169 13.08 -7.00 -6.97
CA CYS A 169 11.89 -6.18 -7.12
C CYS A 169 10.79 -6.70 -6.20
N ILE A 170 10.25 -5.88 -5.31
CA ILE A 170 9.05 -6.20 -4.55
C ILE A 170 7.90 -5.48 -5.22
N LEU A 171 6.96 -6.25 -5.76
CA LEU A 171 5.75 -5.79 -6.44
C LEU A 171 4.57 -5.90 -5.47
N ASN A 172 4.08 -4.76 -5.00
CA ASN A 172 2.85 -4.70 -4.22
C ASN A 172 1.66 -4.47 -5.16
N ILE A 173 0.72 -5.40 -5.18
CA ILE A 173 -0.52 -5.29 -5.96
C ILE A 173 -1.69 -5.06 -4.99
N GLY A 174 -1.93 -3.79 -4.68
CA GLY A 174 -3.10 -3.29 -3.96
C GLY A 174 -4.17 -2.77 -4.92
N GLY A 175 -4.91 -1.73 -4.54
CA GLY A 175 -5.76 -0.98 -5.47
C GLY A 175 -4.92 -0.33 -6.58
N ILE A 176 -3.80 0.27 -6.20
CA ILE A 176 -2.70 0.70 -7.08
C ILE A 176 -1.58 -0.34 -6.98
N ALA A 177 -0.93 -0.65 -8.10
CA ALA A 177 0.29 -1.44 -8.13
C ALA A 177 1.51 -0.52 -7.99
N ASN A 178 2.43 -0.87 -7.09
CA ASN A 178 3.71 -0.18 -6.92
C ASN A 178 4.86 -1.15 -6.78
N ILE A 179 6.07 -0.68 -7.08
CA ILE A 179 7.28 -1.48 -6.95
C ILE A 179 8.29 -0.83 -6.02
N THR A 180 9.08 -1.70 -5.39
CA THR A 180 10.32 -1.33 -4.71
C THR A 180 11.47 -2.12 -5.34
N ILE A 181 12.47 -1.41 -5.86
CA ILE A 181 13.67 -1.99 -6.46
C ILE A 181 14.81 -1.87 -5.44
N ILE A 182 15.41 -3.00 -5.10
CA ILE A 182 16.49 -3.10 -4.15
C ILE A 182 17.72 -3.63 -4.91
N SER A 183 18.59 -2.73 -5.32
CA SER A 183 19.78 -3.05 -6.09
C SER A 183 20.97 -3.40 -5.20
N SER A 184 21.06 -2.78 -4.02
CA SER A 184 22.14 -2.97 -3.06
C SER A 184 21.62 -2.88 -1.62
N LYS A 185 22.53 -2.95 -0.65
CA LYS A 185 22.20 -2.74 0.79
C LYS A 185 22.18 -1.25 1.17
N ASP A 186 22.61 -0.36 0.31
CA ASP A 186 22.55 1.09 0.55
C ASP A 186 21.14 1.61 0.32
N PHE A 187 20.62 2.34 1.29
CA PHE A 187 19.30 2.98 1.19
C PHE A 187 19.21 4.02 0.07
N ASN A 188 20.33 4.59 -0.35
CA ASN A 188 20.38 5.54 -1.46
C ASN A 188 20.13 4.89 -2.83
N ASP A 189 20.28 3.56 -2.92
CA ASP A 189 19.99 2.76 -4.12
C ASP A 189 18.57 2.15 -4.09
N LEU A 190 17.80 2.46 -3.05
CA LEU A 190 16.42 2.03 -2.92
C LEU A 190 15.52 2.90 -3.79
N GLU A 191 14.88 2.31 -4.79
CA GLU A 191 13.98 3.00 -5.71
C GLU A 191 12.56 2.48 -5.53
N SER A 192 11.56 3.37 -5.66
CA SER A 192 10.16 2.94 -5.60
C SER A 192 9.26 3.96 -6.29
N TYR A 193 8.21 3.47 -6.95
CA TYR A 193 7.19 4.29 -7.61
C TYR A 193 5.93 3.48 -7.89
N ASP A 194 4.82 4.20 -8.14
CA ASP A 194 3.58 3.59 -8.58
C ASP A 194 3.67 3.21 -10.06
N ILE A 195 3.15 2.05 -10.38
CA ILE A 195 3.10 1.53 -11.76
C ILE A 195 1.83 2.00 -12.46
N GLY A 196 0.68 1.86 -11.79
CA GLY A 196 -0.65 2.11 -12.30
C GLY A 196 -1.72 1.30 -11.55
N PRO A 197 -2.90 1.05 -12.17
CA PRO A 197 -3.95 0.29 -11.50
C PRO A 197 -3.48 -1.13 -11.20
N GLY A 198 -3.70 -1.54 -9.94
CA GLY A 198 -3.59 -2.92 -9.49
C GLY A 198 -4.96 -3.62 -9.62
N ASN A 199 -5.63 -3.85 -8.47
CA ASN A 199 -6.95 -4.47 -8.45
C ASN A 199 -8.10 -3.48 -8.66
N CYS A 200 -7.88 -2.17 -8.53
CA CYS A 200 -8.96 -1.18 -8.40
C CYS A 200 -10.00 -1.25 -9.52
N LEU A 201 -9.58 -1.44 -10.77
CA LEU A 201 -10.48 -1.54 -11.90
C LEU A 201 -11.26 -2.86 -11.92
N MET A 202 -10.61 -3.98 -11.61
CA MET A 202 -11.27 -5.29 -11.50
C MET A 202 -12.31 -5.26 -10.37
N ASP A 203 -11.92 -4.75 -9.20
CA ASP A 203 -12.81 -4.63 -8.05
C ASP A 203 -13.99 -3.68 -8.34
N GLU A 204 -13.75 -2.58 -9.06
CA GLU A 204 -14.82 -1.67 -9.47
C GLU A 204 -15.81 -2.36 -10.42
N LEU A 205 -15.31 -3.14 -11.40
CA LEU A 205 -16.15 -3.87 -12.33
C LEU A 205 -17.02 -4.92 -11.62
N ILE A 206 -16.45 -5.65 -10.65
CA ILE A 206 -17.15 -6.61 -9.80
C ILE A 206 -18.28 -5.91 -9.03
N ARG A 207 -17.96 -4.85 -8.28
CA ARG A 207 -18.96 -4.12 -7.46
C ARG A 207 -20.10 -3.49 -8.27
N LYS A 208 -19.86 -3.16 -9.53
CA LYS A 208 -20.92 -2.63 -10.43
C LYS A 208 -21.86 -3.70 -10.97
N ASN A 209 -21.45 -4.95 -11.00
CA ASN A 209 -22.18 -6.02 -11.65
C ASN A 209 -22.64 -7.13 -10.71
N THR A 210 -22.13 -7.17 -9.47
CA THR A 210 -22.41 -8.21 -8.48
C THR A 210 -22.52 -7.60 -7.07
N GLU A 211 -22.92 -8.41 -6.09
CA GLU A 211 -22.89 -8.06 -4.66
C GLU A 211 -21.50 -8.28 -4.03
N GLU A 212 -20.56 -8.86 -4.79
CA GLU A 212 -19.20 -9.15 -4.32
C GLU A 212 -18.34 -7.89 -4.36
N ARG A 213 -17.25 -7.90 -3.59
CA ARG A 213 -16.31 -6.76 -3.52
C ARG A 213 -15.14 -6.88 -4.49
N PHE A 214 -14.76 -8.10 -4.84
CA PHE A 214 -13.62 -8.43 -5.72
C PHE A 214 -13.82 -9.82 -6.35
N ASP A 215 -13.06 -10.12 -7.41
CA ASP A 215 -13.02 -11.43 -8.05
C ASP A 215 -12.18 -12.40 -7.20
N ASN A 216 -12.83 -13.31 -6.50
CA ASN A 216 -12.17 -14.25 -5.61
C ASN A 216 -11.27 -15.21 -6.41
N ASN A 217 -9.98 -15.24 -6.07
CA ASN A 217 -8.93 -16.00 -6.76
C ASN A 217 -8.78 -15.69 -8.27
N GLY A 218 -9.50 -14.71 -8.82
CA GLY A 218 -9.51 -14.42 -10.26
C GLY A 218 -10.32 -15.41 -11.09
N GLU A 219 -11.30 -16.10 -10.47
CA GLU A 219 -12.09 -17.18 -11.12
C GLU A 219 -12.93 -16.64 -12.28
N LEU A 220 -13.55 -15.46 -12.12
CA LEU A 220 -14.33 -14.86 -13.20
C LEU A 220 -13.45 -14.39 -14.34
N ALA A 221 -12.30 -13.78 -14.02
CA ALA A 221 -11.32 -13.36 -15.02
C ALA A 221 -10.75 -14.55 -15.79
N GLU A 222 -10.50 -15.69 -15.14
CA GLU A 222 -10.03 -16.93 -15.78
C GLU A 222 -11.07 -17.51 -16.75
N GLY A 223 -12.36 -17.35 -16.44
CA GLY A 223 -13.47 -17.79 -17.30
C GLY A 223 -13.69 -16.93 -18.55
N GLY A 224 -13.11 -15.72 -18.60
CA GLY A 224 -13.25 -14.78 -19.70
C GLY A 224 -12.17 -14.90 -20.77
N LYS A 225 -12.35 -14.08 -21.81
CA LYS A 225 -11.38 -13.94 -22.91
C LYS A 225 -10.94 -12.50 -23.03
N THR A 226 -9.63 -12.26 -23.02
CA THR A 226 -9.05 -10.96 -23.25
C THR A 226 -9.40 -10.43 -24.65
N ASN A 227 -9.91 -9.20 -24.72
CA ASN A 227 -10.10 -8.52 -25.99
C ASN A 227 -8.83 -7.76 -26.37
N GLU A 228 -8.02 -8.33 -27.26
CA GLU A 228 -6.72 -7.80 -27.66
C GLU A 228 -6.77 -6.38 -28.26
N ILE A 229 -7.83 -6.03 -29.00
CA ILE A 229 -7.95 -4.69 -29.61
C ILE A 229 -8.14 -3.65 -28.51
N ILE A 230 -9.07 -3.90 -27.59
CA ILE A 230 -9.34 -3.03 -26.44
C ILE A 230 -8.12 -2.94 -25.54
N LEU A 231 -7.47 -4.06 -25.24
CA LEU A 231 -6.27 -4.14 -24.42
C LEU A 231 -5.16 -3.22 -25.00
N ASN A 232 -4.82 -3.39 -26.28
CA ASN A 232 -3.74 -2.62 -26.91
C ASN A 232 -4.07 -1.10 -26.89
N GLN A 233 -5.30 -0.72 -27.21
CA GLN A 233 -5.72 0.67 -27.14
C GLN A 233 -5.66 1.24 -25.73
N ALA A 234 -6.04 0.46 -24.71
CA ALA A 234 -5.96 0.88 -23.31
C ALA A 234 -4.51 1.10 -22.85
N ILE A 235 -3.59 0.23 -23.28
CA ILE A 235 -2.16 0.36 -23.00
C ILE A 235 -1.58 1.62 -23.65
N ASP A 236 -1.88 1.88 -24.92
CA ASP A 236 -1.39 3.08 -25.65
C ASP A 236 -1.91 4.36 -25.00
N ASN A 237 -3.18 4.38 -24.58
CA ASN A 237 -3.77 5.50 -23.84
C ASN A 237 -3.07 5.70 -22.46
N PHE A 238 -2.80 4.62 -21.74
CA PHE A 238 -2.12 4.68 -20.45
C PHE A 238 -0.69 5.22 -20.59
N ASP A 239 0.07 4.76 -21.58
CA ASP A 239 1.44 5.24 -21.82
C ASP A 239 1.45 6.74 -22.14
N SER A 240 0.43 7.25 -22.82
CA SER A 240 0.28 8.68 -23.09
C SER A 240 0.05 9.50 -21.81
N ILE A 241 -0.74 8.99 -20.87
CA ILE A 241 -0.99 9.63 -19.57
C ILE A 241 0.26 9.59 -18.69
N LYS A 242 0.94 8.45 -18.63
CA LYS A 242 2.13 8.25 -17.81
C LYS A 242 3.29 9.17 -18.19
N ASN A 243 3.43 9.50 -19.48
CA ASN A 243 4.45 10.42 -19.97
C ASN A 243 4.23 11.88 -19.54
N ILE A 244 3.02 12.23 -19.10
CA ILE A 244 2.64 13.60 -18.73
C ILE A 244 2.71 13.81 -17.20
N ASN A 245 2.46 12.78 -16.41
CA ASN A 245 2.30 12.86 -14.96
C ASN A 245 3.18 11.84 -14.20
N ASN A 246 3.70 12.31 -13.10
CA ASN A 246 4.63 11.67 -12.17
C ASN A 246 4.09 10.42 -11.44
N LEU A 247 4.93 9.75 -10.90
CA LEU A 247 5.32 8.73 -9.93
C LEU A 247 4.27 8.26 -8.88
N SER A 248 3.15 8.94 -8.62
CA SER A 248 2.08 8.45 -7.74
C SER A 248 0.71 8.59 -8.39
N PHE A 249 -0.11 7.56 -8.21
CA PHE A 249 -1.47 7.48 -8.74
C PHE A 249 -2.52 7.38 -7.63
N ASP A 250 -3.71 7.93 -7.88
CA ASP A 250 -4.93 7.63 -7.13
C ASP A 250 -5.84 6.70 -7.95
N VAL A 251 -6.68 5.92 -7.26
CA VAL A 251 -7.67 5.04 -7.91
C VAL A 251 -8.59 5.82 -8.85
N LYS A 252 -8.85 7.11 -8.55
CA LYS A 252 -9.69 8.00 -9.36
C LYS A 252 -9.05 8.42 -10.69
N ASP A 253 -7.76 8.19 -10.89
CA ASP A 253 -7.09 8.48 -12.16
C ASP A 253 -7.49 7.50 -13.26
N PHE A 254 -8.18 6.40 -12.90
CA PHE A 254 -8.54 5.31 -13.79
C PHE A 254 -10.05 5.16 -13.90
N ASN A 255 -10.52 4.59 -15.04
CA ASN A 255 -11.92 4.33 -15.27
C ASN A 255 -12.14 3.09 -16.15
N LEU A 256 -13.34 2.53 -16.06
CA LEU A 256 -13.76 1.30 -16.77
C LEU A 256 -14.24 1.52 -18.21
N ASN A 257 -14.11 2.73 -18.77
CA ASN A 257 -14.76 3.09 -20.06
C ASN A 257 -14.34 2.17 -21.21
N PHE A 258 -13.09 1.70 -21.20
CA PHE A 258 -12.56 0.88 -22.29
C PHE A 258 -13.07 -0.57 -22.30
N VAL A 259 -13.54 -1.09 -21.17
CA VAL A 259 -14.16 -2.45 -21.10
C VAL A 259 -15.68 -2.41 -21.18
N ARG A 260 -16.28 -1.21 -21.39
CA ARG A 260 -17.72 -1.05 -21.48
C ARG A 260 -18.27 -1.82 -22.67
N GLY A 261 -19.26 -2.69 -22.41
CA GLY A 261 -19.92 -3.51 -23.45
C GLY A 261 -19.32 -4.92 -23.61
N LEU A 262 -18.26 -5.24 -22.89
CA LEU A 262 -17.82 -6.64 -22.71
C LEU A 262 -18.72 -7.34 -21.70
N SER A 263 -18.75 -8.70 -21.72
CA SER A 263 -19.28 -9.48 -20.61
C SER A 263 -18.45 -9.22 -19.35
N LEU A 264 -18.97 -9.59 -18.18
CA LEU A 264 -18.24 -9.43 -16.91
C LEU A 264 -16.92 -10.17 -16.95
N GLU A 265 -16.94 -11.42 -17.39
CA GLU A 265 -15.77 -12.30 -17.46
C GLU A 265 -14.72 -11.77 -18.47
N ASP A 266 -15.14 -11.40 -19.68
CA ASP A 266 -14.24 -10.85 -20.70
C ASP A 266 -13.68 -9.49 -20.28
N GLY A 267 -14.48 -8.67 -19.59
CA GLY A 267 -14.05 -7.42 -19.01
C GLY A 267 -12.97 -7.62 -17.94
N LEU A 268 -13.18 -8.56 -17.02
CA LEU A 268 -12.21 -8.90 -15.97
C LEU A 268 -10.93 -9.51 -16.56
N SER A 269 -11.03 -10.41 -17.53
CA SER A 269 -9.88 -10.98 -18.23
C SER A 269 -9.06 -9.88 -18.92
N THR A 270 -9.72 -8.96 -19.63
CA THR A 270 -9.06 -7.81 -20.30
C THR A 270 -8.39 -6.87 -19.29
N LEU A 271 -9.01 -6.62 -18.14
CA LEU A 271 -8.44 -5.79 -17.07
C LEU A 271 -7.24 -6.47 -16.38
N ALA A 272 -7.30 -7.79 -16.15
CA ALA A 272 -6.19 -8.55 -15.59
C ALA A 272 -4.96 -8.50 -16.52
N ASP A 273 -5.17 -8.71 -17.82
CA ASP A 273 -4.11 -8.60 -18.83
C ASP A 273 -3.58 -7.17 -19.00
N PHE A 274 -4.45 -6.16 -18.86
CA PHE A 274 -4.04 -4.76 -18.85
C PHE A 274 -3.10 -4.48 -17.67
N THR A 275 -3.51 -4.84 -16.45
CA THR A 275 -2.67 -4.71 -15.24
C THR A 275 -1.34 -5.47 -15.39
N ALA A 276 -1.38 -6.72 -15.86
CA ALA A 276 -0.17 -7.51 -16.09
C ALA A 276 0.77 -6.87 -17.13
N SER A 277 0.20 -6.25 -18.18
CA SER A 277 0.98 -5.58 -19.24
C SER A 277 1.68 -4.32 -18.75
N ILE A 278 1.00 -3.48 -17.99
CA ILE A 278 1.61 -2.26 -17.45
C ILE A 278 2.67 -2.58 -16.38
N ILE A 279 2.46 -3.62 -15.57
CA ILE A 279 3.47 -4.12 -14.62
C ILE A 279 4.71 -4.59 -15.37
N TYR A 280 4.54 -5.46 -16.37
CA TYR A 280 5.64 -5.97 -17.17
C TYR A 280 6.44 -4.85 -17.83
N ARG A 281 5.77 -3.91 -18.54
CA ARG A 281 6.41 -2.77 -19.21
C ARG A 281 7.16 -1.88 -18.22
N SER A 282 6.57 -1.61 -17.07
CA SER A 282 7.19 -0.78 -16.05
C SER A 282 8.49 -1.39 -15.54
N ILE A 283 8.47 -2.69 -15.21
CA ILE A 283 9.65 -3.39 -14.67
C ILE A 283 10.77 -3.49 -15.72
N ILE A 284 10.44 -3.86 -16.96
CA ILE A 284 11.45 -3.98 -18.02
C ILE A 284 12.09 -2.64 -18.35
N ASN A 285 11.35 -1.54 -18.32
CA ASN A 285 11.87 -0.21 -18.62
C ASN A 285 12.72 0.38 -17.48
N SER A 286 12.53 -0.09 -16.26
CA SER A 286 13.21 0.49 -15.07
C SER A 286 14.46 -0.27 -14.66
N ILE A 287 14.58 -1.53 -15.05
CA ILE A 287 15.70 -2.36 -14.60
C ILE A 287 16.54 -2.75 -15.82
N ILE A 288 17.75 -2.18 -15.87
CA ILE A 288 18.76 -2.62 -16.83
C ILE A 288 19.32 -3.95 -16.32
N LEU A 289 18.89 -5.04 -16.95
CA LEU A 289 19.41 -6.36 -16.65
C LEU A 289 20.60 -6.67 -17.56
N ASP A 290 21.73 -6.96 -16.97
CA ASP A 290 22.82 -7.65 -17.69
C ASP A 290 22.31 -9.03 -18.12
N LYS A 291 22.77 -9.52 -19.28
CA LYS A 291 22.30 -10.80 -19.87
C LYS A 291 22.36 -11.99 -18.93
N ASP A 292 23.22 -11.95 -17.92
CA ASP A 292 23.46 -13.03 -16.96
C ASP A 292 22.80 -12.82 -15.60
N THR A 293 22.19 -11.66 -15.35
CA THR A 293 21.54 -11.34 -14.07
C THR A 293 20.06 -11.68 -14.13
N LYS A 294 19.63 -12.70 -13.34
CA LYS A 294 18.20 -13.00 -13.16
C LYS A 294 17.61 -12.07 -12.13
N LEU A 295 16.59 -11.33 -12.53
CA LEU A 295 15.79 -10.53 -11.61
C LEU A 295 14.90 -11.43 -10.75
N ASN A 296 14.90 -11.20 -9.44
CA ASN A 296 13.90 -11.77 -8.54
C ASN A 296 12.75 -10.79 -8.39
N ILE A 297 11.51 -11.24 -8.59
CA ILE A 297 10.30 -10.46 -8.30
C ILE A 297 9.54 -11.17 -7.19
N LEU A 298 9.30 -10.48 -6.08
CA LEU A 298 8.43 -10.92 -5.00
C LEU A 298 7.12 -10.15 -5.06
N ILE A 299 6.01 -10.88 -5.13
CA ILE A 299 4.67 -10.28 -5.17
C ILE A 299 4.06 -10.29 -3.78
N CYS A 300 3.55 -9.13 -3.34
CA CYS A 300 2.75 -8.95 -2.14
C CYS A 300 1.46 -8.17 -2.43
N GLY A 301 0.68 -7.87 -1.40
CA GLY A 301 -0.63 -7.24 -1.54
C GLY A 301 -1.74 -8.21 -1.95
N GLY A 302 -2.99 -7.74 -1.92
CA GLY A 302 -4.18 -8.57 -2.18
C GLY A 302 -4.22 -9.21 -3.57
N GLY A 303 -3.66 -8.51 -4.59
CA GLY A 303 -3.64 -8.97 -5.97
C GLY A 303 -2.83 -10.24 -6.22
N ARG A 304 -1.91 -10.61 -5.30
CA ARG A 304 -1.18 -11.88 -5.37
C ARG A 304 -2.08 -13.12 -5.29
N LYS A 305 -3.32 -12.95 -4.81
CA LYS A 305 -4.33 -14.00 -4.70
C LYS A 305 -5.13 -14.19 -6.00
N ASN A 306 -5.09 -13.22 -6.91
CA ASN A 306 -5.75 -13.30 -8.21
C ASN A 306 -4.89 -14.12 -9.18
N LEU A 307 -5.20 -15.40 -9.32
CA LEU A 307 -4.40 -16.33 -10.13
C LEU A 307 -4.38 -15.96 -11.62
N SER A 308 -5.47 -15.41 -12.16
CA SER A 308 -5.51 -14.94 -13.55
C SER A 308 -4.48 -13.81 -13.77
N LEU A 309 -4.42 -12.83 -12.86
CA LEU A 309 -3.44 -11.75 -12.91
C LEU A 309 -2.00 -12.27 -12.75
N ILE A 310 -1.74 -13.15 -11.78
CA ILE A 310 -0.41 -13.70 -11.54
C ILE A 310 0.08 -14.51 -12.73
N ASN A 311 -0.77 -15.36 -13.32
CA ASN A 311 -0.46 -16.10 -14.53
C ASN A 311 -0.19 -15.17 -15.72
N GLY A 312 -0.98 -14.11 -15.87
CA GLY A 312 -0.77 -13.07 -16.88
C GLY A 312 0.61 -12.40 -16.74
N ILE A 313 1.01 -12.03 -15.53
CA ILE A 313 2.35 -11.48 -15.26
C ILE A 313 3.44 -12.51 -15.59
N GLN A 314 3.32 -13.74 -15.08
CA GLN A 314 4.32 -14.80 -15.30
C GLN A 314 4.53 -15.08 -16.79
N ASN A 315 3.46 -15.16 -17.58
CA ASN A 315 3.51 -15.43 -19.02
C ASN A 315 4.27 -14.33 -19.80
N LYS A 316 4.17 -13.06 -19.37
CA LYS A 316 4.86 -11.94 -20.01
C LYS A 316 6.37 -11.95 -19.73
N PHE A 317 6.80 -12.34 -18.54
CA PHE A 317 8.23 -12.42 -18.19
C PHE A 317 8.94 -13.67 -18.70
N GLN A 318 8.21 -14.72 -19.05
CA GLN A 318 8.77 -15.99 -19.50
C GLN A 318 9.83 -16.55 -18.51
N SER A 319 11.01 -16.96 -18.99
CA SER A 319 12.08 -17.58 -18.19
C SER A 319 13.15 -16.59 -17.68
N THR A 320 13.05 -15.32 -18.03
CA THR A 320 14.09 -14.31 -17.71
C THR A 320 14.04 -13.81 -16.26
N VAL A 321 12.92 -14.05 -15.58
CA VAL A 321 12.64 -13.54 -14.23
C VAL A 321 12.22 -14.71 -13.34
N LYS A 322 12.68 -14.70 -12.08
CA LYS A 322 12.14 -15.58 -11.05
C LYS A 322 11.03 -14.81 -10.31
N LEU A 323 9.79 -15.19 -10.57
CA LEU A 323 8.63 -14.67 -9.88
C LEU A 323 8.26 -15.60 -8.72
N SER A 324 8.03 -15.04 -7.54
CA SER A 324 7.67 -15.76 -6.32
C SER A 324 6.66 -14.94 -5.52
N LEU A 325 5.84 -15.58 -4.71
CA LEU A 325 5.04 -14.88 -3.73
C LEU A 325 5.89 -14.59 -2.48
N ILE A 326 5.62 -13.49 -1.81
CA ILE A 326 6.34 -13.15 -0.58
C ILE A 326 6.08 -14.17 0.52
N ASP A 327 4.94 -14.85 0.44
CA ASP A 327 4.51 -15.93 1.33
C ASP A 327 5.46 -17.15 1.26
N ASP A 328 6.16 -17.37 0.14
CA ASP A 328 7.17 -18.42 -0.03
C ASP A 328 8.37 -18.23 0.93
N TYR A 329 8.57 -17.01 1.40
CA TYR A 329 9.57 -16.64 2.40
C TYR A 329 9.01 -16.62 3.84
N LYS A 330 7.82 -17.20 4.06
CA LYS A 330 7.11 -17.20 5.34
C LYS A 330 6.76 -15.80 5.86
N ILE A 331 6.64 -14.85 4.95
CA ILE A 331 6.19 -13.48 5.22
C ILE A 331 4.74 -13.40 4.79
N ASN A 332 3.84 -13.00 5.69
CA ASN A 332 2.43 -12.85 5.36
C ASN A 332 2.21 -11.58 4.51
N GLY A 333 1.96 -11.78 3.21
CA GLY A 333 1.84 -10.70 2.24
C GLY A 333 0.63 -9.78 2.45
N ASP A 334 -0.34 -10.17 3.27
CA ASP A 334 -1.50 -9.33 3.60
C ASP A 334 -1.16 -8.23 4.62
N PHE A 335 -0.14 -8.44 5.47
CA PHE A 335 0.17 -7.55 6.59
C PHE A 335 1.46 -6.73 6.42
N ILE A 336 2.04 -6.71 5.22
CA ILE A 336 3.28 -5.96 4.95
C ILE A 336 3.13 -4.48 5.34
N GLU A 337 2.01 -3.86 5.02
CA GLU A 337 1.80 -2.43 5.30
C GLU A 337 1.61 -2.16 6.79
N SER A 338 0.83 -2.96 7.51
CA SER A 338 0.67 -2.77 8.96
C SER A 338 1.97 -3.02 9.72
N GLN A 339 2.74 -4.05 9.34
CA GLN A 339 4.08 -4.30 9.87
C GLN A 339 5.04 -3.14 9.53
N ALA A 340 4.97 -2.61 8.30
CA ALA A 340 5.76 -1.45 7.90
C ALA A 340 5.44 -0.22 8.77
N PHE A 341 4.17 0.11 9.00
CA PHE A 341 3.81 1.25 9.85
C PHE A 341 4.20 1.05 11.33
N ALA A 342 4.21 -0.18 11.82
CA ALA A 342 4.81 -0.48 13.13
C ALA A 342 6.32 -0.20 13.15
N TYR A 343 7.04 -0.59 12.09
CA TYR A 343 8.47 -0.34 11.93
C TYR A 343 8.78 1.16 11.74
N LEU A 344 8.01 1.84 10.90
CA LEU A 344 8.13 3.29 10.68
C LEU A 344 7.91 4.08 11.96
N ALA A 345 6.98 3.64 12.84
CA ALA A 345 6.77 4.26 14.14
C ALA A 345 8.02 4.17 15.03
N ILE A 346 8.70 3.02 15.03
CA ILE A 346 9.97 2.86 15.76
C ILE A 346 11.04 3.76 15.16
N ARG A 347 11.18 3.81 13.83
CA ARG A 347 12.15 4.69 13.15
C ARG A 347 11.89 6.16 13.44
N SER A 348 10.63 6.59 13.38
CA SER A 348 10.21 7.96 13.70
C SER A 348 10.54 8.32 15.14
N TYR A 349 10.22 7.44 16.09
CA TYR A 349 10.55 7.62 17.50
C TYR A 349 12.08 7.76 17.72
N LEU A 350 12.88 7.00 16.98
CA LEU A 350 14.33 7.05 17.01
C LEU A 350 14.92 8.16 16.13
N LYS A 351 14.09 8.99 15.50
CA LYS A 351 14.48 10.06 14.57
C LYS A 351 15.32 9.55 13.39
N LYS A 352 15.05 8.33 12.93
CA LYS A 352 15.69 7.73 11.76
C LYS A 352 14.93 8.10 10.48
N MET A 353 15.61 8.14 9.36
CA MET A 353 15.02 8.46 8.05
C MET A 353 14.01 7.38 7.64
N ILE A 354 12.86 7.80 7.09
CA ILE A 354 11.81 6.91 6.60
C ILE A 354 11.52 7.08 5.10
N SER A 355 11.99 8.17 4.49
CA SER A 355 11.86 8.40 3.05
C SER A 355 13.18 8.88 2.44
N PHE A 356 13.35 8.60 1.15
CA PHE A 356 14.60 8.75 0.42
C PHE A 356 14.35 9.35 -0.98
N PRO A 357 15.35 10.01 -1.61
CA PRO A 357 15.17 10.68 -2.89
C PRO A 357 14.58 9.83 -4.00
N LYS A 358 15.01 8.58 -4.14
CA LYS A 358 14.52 7.68 -5.18
C LYS A 358 13.24 6.92 -4.80
N THR A 359 12.67 7.15 -3.60
CA THR A 359 11.41 6.52 -3.18
C THR A 359 10.23 7.48 -3.26
N THR A 360 10.40 8.70 -2.78
CA THR A 360 9.33 9.72 -2.72
C THR A 360 9.67 11.00 -3.46
N ASN A 361 10.81 11.08 -4.15
CA ASN A 361 11.36 12.32 -4.72
C ASN A 361 11.68 13.41 -3.71
N VAL A 362 11.79 13.10 -2.44
CA VAL A 362 12.26 14.06 -1.43
C VAL A 362 13.70 14.50 -1.75
N GLU A 363 14.03 15.79 -1.55
CA GLU A 363 15.36 16.32 -1.90
C GLU A 363 16.50 15.63 -1.15
N ARG A 364 16.26 15.27 0.12
CA ARG A 364 17.20 14.57 1.00
C ARG A 364 16.47 13.57 1.88
N PRO A 365 17.11 12.48 2.30
CA PRO A 365 16.48 11.55 3.25
C PRO A 365 15.90 12.30 4.44
N CYS A 366 14.65 12.01 4.79
CA CYS A 366 13.99 12.69 5.89
C CYS A 366 13.29 11.73 6.85
N THR A 367 13.12 12.20 8.07
CA THR A 367 12.27 11.56 9.08
C THR A 367 10.81 11.82 8.76
N GLY A 368 9.90 11.09 9.39
CA GLY A 368 8.47 11.35 9.33
C GLY A 368 7.78 10.87 10.59
N GLY A 369 6.49 11.09 10.64
CA GLY A 369 5.68 10.77 11.80
C GLY A 369 5.82 11.78 12.94
N ILE A 370 4.68 12.06 13.57
CA ILE A 370 4.56 12.93 14.74
C ILE A 370 4.26 12.04 15.95
N LEU A 371 5.06 12.17 17.01
CA LEU A 371 4.84 11.45 18.26
C LEU A 371 3.84 12.19 19.14
N ILE A 372 2.81 11.49 19.58
CA ILE A 372 1.82 11.94 20.55
C ILE A 372 1.93 11.10 21.83
N GLU A 373 1.98 11.82 22.96
CA GLU A 373 1.88 11.27 24.30
C GLU A 373 0.80 12.10 25.06
N ASN A 374 -0.46 11.68 24.90
CA ASN A 374 -1.60 12.42 25.48
C ASN A 374 -2.29 11.59 26.58
N TYR A 375 -1.57 11.33 27.71
CA TYR A 375 -2.09 10.58 28.85
C TYR A 375 -1.33 10.86 30.15
#